data_370b2eddcaf03349a5ecdc529f29fac4
#
_entry.id   370b2eddcaf03349a5ecdc529f29fac4
#
_cell.length_a   1.000
_cell.length_b   1.000
_cell.length_c   1.000
_cell.angle_alpha   90.00
_cell.angle_beta   90.00
_cell.angle_gamma   90.00
#
_symmetry.space_group_name_H-M   'P 1'
#
loop_
_entity.id
_entity.type
_entity.pdbx_description
1 polymer ?
#
loop_
_entity_poly.entity_id
_entity_poly.type
_entity_poly.pdbx_seq_one_letter_code
_entity_poly.pdbx_strand_id
1 'polypeptide(L)'
;MLADPVPMEAGASVQKLPYRQHDSPRHIVSMMAFILLSALSKVPRFIRESIMPDMRIPDITNNPSKVQLARIAHVYFEHPDLEAFIEFAKDWGFVEAKRDANTVWYSGYGVDPYVYVATRSRDGSPRFGGAAFVAKSEEDFEKAALLPGATPSSLADAPGGGKMITFTRSDDTQFHVVYGQIEREVKGPAPSATHEIQGPYNGPFQKLRKGTFQRYLSGPALVHKLGHFGLVYRDFDTEISWYTGNFNFVPSNVLYHWDFSNIDVLTFLHLDLGKEFSDHHVMFMQRAPPEVKKSYLHHTSYEVADFDEQLIGHEYLARKGHENVWGVGRHILGSQIFDYWKDPSGFKIEHYADGDLVNADTPMTREVVGPLSVWGPELPKDFGDDTAKYGL
;
A
#
# COMPACT_ATOMS: atom_id res chain seq x y z
N MET A 1 -47.28 -5.96 18.40
CA MET A 1 -46.53 -6.52 19.52
C MET A 1 -45.10 -6.70 19.02
N LEU A 2 -44.23 -5.80 19.40
CA LEU A 2 -42.80 -5.85 19.11
C LEU A 2 -42.16 -6.69 20.23
N ALA A 3 -41.45 -7.73 19.87
CA ALA A 3 -40.71 -8.57 20.81
C ALA A 3 -39.41 -7.87 21.19
N ASP A 4 -39.14 -7.80 22.50
CA ASP A 4 -37.92 -7.26 23.07
C ASP A 4 -36.67 -8.03 22.64
N PRO A 5 -35.50 -7.37 22.50
CA PRO A 5 -34.26 -8.05 22.15
C PRO A 5 -33.75 -8.86 23.35
N VAL A 6 -33.39 -10.11 23.07
CA VAL A 6 -32.71 -11.01 24.02
C VAL A 6 -31.29 -10.50 24.24
N PRO A 7 -30.79 -10.35 25.48
CA PRO A 7 -29.40 -9.96 25.72
C PRO A 7 -28.43 -11.07 25.30
N MET A 8 -27.45 -10.72 24.52
CA MET A 8 -26.32 -11.61 24.26
C MET A 8 -25.40 -11.68 25.48
N GLU A 9 -25.28 -12.86 26.06
CA GLU A 9 -24.27 -13.14 27.08
C GLU A 9 -22.86 -13.03 26.50
N ALA A 10 -22.09 -12.11 27.08
CA ALA A 10 -20.66 -12.02 26.84
C ALA A 10 -19.95 -13.20 27.50
N GLY A 11 -19.39 -14.12 26.73
CA GLY A 11 -18.59 -15.20 27.28
C GLY A 11 -18.39 -16.43 26.41
N ALA A 12 -18.05 -16.26 25.15
CA ALA A 12 -17.44 -17.34 24.38
C ALA A 12 -15.99 -16.99 24.10
N SER A 13 -15.06 -17.61 24.82
CA SER A 13 -13.65 -17.61 24.46
C SER A 13 -13.51 -18.23 23.07
N VAL A 14 -13.12 -17.42 22.09
CA VAL A 14 -12.76 -17.91 20.75
C VAL A 14 -11.55 -18.83 20.94
N GLN A 15 -11.78 -20.14 20.91
CA GLN A 15 -10.69 -21.09 20.78
C GLN A 15 -9.98 -20.81 19.44
N LYS A 16 -8.73 -20.31 19.51
CA LYS A 16 -7.85 -20.26 18.35
C LYS A 16 -7.75 -21.69 17.80
N LEU A 17 -8.30 -21.93 16.63
CA LEU A 17 -8.08 -23.17 15.91
C LEU A 17 -6.56 -23.37 15.76
N PRO A 18 -6.03 -24.58 16.00
CA PRO A 18 -4.62 -24.85 15.81
C PRO A 18 -4.30 -24.70 14.30
N TYR A 19 -3.62 -23.62 13.97
CA TYR A 19 -3.05 -23.40 12.65
C TYR A 19 -2.05 -24.53 12.38
N ARG A 20 -2.26 -25.32 11.34
CA ARG A 20 -1.25 -26.31 10.89
C ARG A 20 0.01 -25.52 10.53
N GLN A 21 1.09 -25.76 11.26
CA GLN A 21 2.43 -25.35 10.89
C GLN A 21 2.79 -26.06 9.56
N HIS A 22 2.55 -25.40 8.45
CA HIS A 22 3.19 -25.73 7.19
C HIS A 22 4.35 -24.78 6.99
N ASP A 23 5.50 -25.37 6.86
CA ASP A 23 6.84 -24.85 6.55
C ASP A 23 7.12 -23.34 6.69
N SER A 24 8.09 -23.09 7.53
CA SER A 24 8.59 -21.86 8.14
C SER A 24 8.72 -20.64 7.22
N PRO A 25 8.39 -19.45 7.73
CA PRO A 25 8.62 -18.16 7.06
C PRO A 25 10.10 -17.74 6.96
N ARG A 26 11.01 -18.69 6.79
CA ARG A 26 12.46 -18.47 6.79
C ARG A 26 12.99 -17.64 5.61
N HIS A 27 12.14 -17.24 4.68
CA HIS A 27 12.56 -16.60 3.41
C HIS A 27 12.33 -15.09 3.32
N ILE A 28 11.63 -14.46 4.27
CA ILE A 28 11.25 -13.04 4.19
C ILE A 28 12.33 -12.09 4.73
N VAL A 29 13.25 -12.56 5.56
CA VAL A 29 14.34 -11.76 6.14
C VAL A 29 15.64 -12.51 5.93
N SER A 30 16.37 -12.03 4.91
CA SER A 30 17.55 -12.68 4.33
C SER A 30 18.81 -12.62 5.22
N MET A 31 19.53 -13.65 5.09
CA MET A 31 20.97 -14.04 5.18
C MET A 31 21.99 -13.28 6.06
N MET A 32 21.89 -12.04 6.50
CA MET A 32 22.85 -11.49 7.48
C MET A 32 22.62 -11.99 8.89
N ALA A 33 21.36 -12.22 9.21
CA ALA A 33 21.06 -13.09 10.33
C ALA A 33 21.74 -14.46 10.13
N PHE A 34 21.88 -14.98 8.91
CA PHE A 34 22.32 -16.35 8.68
C PHE A 34 23.79 -16.62 9.06
N ILE A 35 24.72 -15.72 8.83
CA ILE A 35 26.15 -15.97 9.17
C ILE A 35 26.43 -15.69 10.67
N LEU A 36 25.90 -14.62 11.23
CA LEU A 36 25.92 -14.39 12.68
C LEU A 36 24.93 -15.29 13.41
N LEU A 37 23.77 -15.63 12.83
CA LEU A 37 22.73 -16.46 13.41
C LEU A 37 23.08 -17.95 13.43
N SER A 38 23.83 -18.48 12.46
CA SER A 38 24.30 -19.86 12.58
C SER A 38 25.28 -20.04 13.74
N ALA A 39 26.06 -19.01 14.06
CA ALA A 39 26.93 -18.99 15.24
C ALA A 39 26.15 -18.75 16.54
N LEU A 40 25.05 -17.97 16.48
CA LEU A 40 24.24 -17.62 17.64
C LEU A 40 23.04 -18.56 17.88
N SER A 41 22.72 -19.46 16.95
CA SER A 41 21.55 -20.36 17.07
C SER A 41 21.53 -21.22 18.32
N LYS A 42 22.69 -21.47 18.91
CA LYS A 42 22.87 -22.23 20.19
C LYS A 42 22.88 -21.30 21.42
N VAL A 43 22.84 -20.01 21.28
CA VAL A 43 22.86 -19.05 22.39
C VAL A 43 21.42 -18.78 22.83
N PRO A 44 21.08 -18.80 24.13
CA PRO A 44 19.75 -18.48 24.63
C PRO A 44 19.25 -17.12 24.13
N ARG A 45 17.95 -16.99 23.83
CA ARG A 45 17.32 -15.80 23.23
C ARG A 45 17.66 -14.52 23.98
N PHE A 46 17.58 -14.53 25.33
CA PHE A 46 17.87 -13.35 26.15
C PHE A 46 19.31 -12.84 26.04
N ILE A 47 20.29 -13.75 25.79
CA ILE A 47 21.69 -13.37 25.55
C ILE A 47 21.84 -12.79 24.15
N ARG A 48 21.17 -13.37 23.16
CA ARG A 48 21.18 -12.86 21.77
C ARG A 48 20.62 -11.43 21.69
N GLU A 49 19.49 -11.18 22.36
CA GLU A 49 18.86 -9.87 22.43
C GLU A 49 19.74 -8.82 23.15
N SER A 50 20.55 -9.23 24.14
CA SER A 50 21.46 -8.31 24.86
C SER A 50 22.70 -7.88 24.05
N ILE A 51 23.03 -8.62 22.98
CA ILE A 51 24.20 -8.33 22.12
C ILE A 51 23.81 -7.46 20.93
N MET A 52 22.54 -7.55 20.47
CA MET A 52 22.04 -6.79 19.34
C MET A 52 21.60 -5.38 19.80
N PRO A 53 21.86 -4.34 18.98
CA PRO A 53 21.37 -3.02 19.29
C PRO A 53 19.84 -3.00 19.37
N ASP A 54 19.30 -2.07 20.14
CA ASP A 54 17.87 -1.80 20.14
C ASP A 54 17.51 -1.04 18.85
N MET A 55 16.77 -1.69 17.98
CA MET A 55 16.32 -1.17 16.68
C MET A 55 14.78 -1.14 16.61
N ARG A 56 14.14 -0.92 17.75
CA ARG A 56 12.70 -0.72 17.82
C ARG A 56 12.32 0.65 17.31
N ILE A 57 11.20 0.71 16.61
CA ILE A 57 10.56 1.98 16.27
C ILE A 57 10.10 2.63 17.59
N PRO A 58 10.49 3.88 17.87
CA PRO A 58 10.03 4.57 19.07
C PRO A 58 8.53 4.82 19.02
N ASP A 59 7.94 5.13 20.17
CA ASP A 59 6.53 5.56 20.24
C ASP A 59 6.33 6.83 19.40
N ILE A 60 5.42 6.76 18.45
CA ILE A 60 5.15 7.83 17.50
C ILE A 60 3.77 8.40 17.79
N THR A 61 3.72 9.72 17.99
CA THR A 61 2.48 10.47 18.14
C THR A 61 2.45 11.63 17.16
N ASN A 62 1.26 11.94 16.65
CA ASN A 62 1.05 13.14 15.86
C ASN A 62 0.92 14.37 16.78
N ASN A 63 1.20 15.55 16.24
CA ASN A 63 0.91 16.84 16.86
C ASN A 63 0.75 17.92 15.78
N PRO A 64 0.08 19.06 16.09
CA PRO A 64 -0.21 20.12 15.11
C PRO A 64 1.00 20.85 14.54
N SER A 65 2.19 20.72 15.14
CA SER A 65 3.41 21.35 14.58
C SER A 65 3.98 20.62 13.39
N LYS A 66 3.61 19.34 13.19
CA LYS A 66 3.95 18.57 12.00
C LYS A 66 3.08 19.00 10.82
N VAL A 67 3.56 18.75 9.61
CA VAL A 67 2.76 18.87 8.40
C VAL A 67 1.62 17.86 8.44
N GLN A 68 0.38 18.32 8.37
CA GLN A 68 -0.77 17.43 8.30
C GLN A 68 -1.09 17.12 6.85
N LEU A 69 -1.12 15.84 6.53
CA LEU A 69 -1.51 15.29 5.23
C LEU A 69 -2.94 14.76 5.34
N ALA A 70 -3.75 14.96 4.30
CA ALA A 70 -5.14 14.53 4.28
C ALA A 70 -5.31 13.11 3.70
N ARG A 71 -4.56 12.77 2.63
CA ARG A 71 -4.60 11.49 1.95
C ARG A 71 -3.40 11.31 1.02
N ILE A 72 -3.14 10.08 0.61
CA ILE A 72 -2.29 9.79 -0.54
C ILE A 72 -3.04 10.19 -1.82
N ALA A 73 -2.32 10.69 -2.85
CA ALA A 73 -2.93 11.18 -4.08
C ALA A 73 -2.52 10.36 -5.31
N HIS A 74 -1.24 10.37 -5.64
CA HIS A 74 -0.73 9.73 -6.85
C HIS A 74 0.74 9.36 -6.74
N VAL A 75 1.22 8.60 -7.73
CA VAL A 75 2.62 8.18 -7.86
C VAL A 75 3.19 8.56 -9.22
N TYR A 76 4.52 8.65 -9.28
CA TYR A 76 5.29 8.96 -10.48
C TYR A 76 6.15 7.75 -10.86
N PHE A 77 6.14 7.42 -12.16
CA PHE A 77 6.98 6.37 -12.72
C PHE A 77 7.61 6.76 -14.05
N GLU A 78 8.84 6.31 -14.28
CA GLU A 78 9.47 6.34 -15.59
C GLU A 78 9.50 4.92 -16.17
N HIS A 79 8.99 4.78 -17.40
CA HIS A 79 8.89 3.51 -18.12
C HIS A 79 9.82 3.50 -19.32
N PRO A 80 10.67 2.47 -19.50
CA PRO A 80 11.49 2.28 -20.69
C PRO A 80 10.63 2.19 -21.96
N ASP A 81 9.55 1.44 -21.89
CA ASP A 81 8.54 1.30 -22.95
C ASP A 81 7.19 1.85 -22.46
N LEU A 82 6.98 3.15 -22.71
CA LEU A 82 5.74 3.83 -22.32
C LEU A 82 4.52 3.28 -23.09
N GLU A 83 4.68 2.84 -24.32
CA GLU A 83 3.59 2.30 -25.12
C GLU A 83 3.11 0.95 -24.56
N ALA A 84 4.03 0.08 -24.18
CA ALA A 84 3.68 -1.17 -23.50
C ALA A 84 2.93 -0.91 -22.18
N PHE A 85 3.36 0.11 -21.41
CA PHE A 85 2.64 0.50 -20.19
C PHE A 85 1.24 1.06 -20.49
N ILE A 86 1.08 1.84 -21.55
CA ILE A 86 -0.24 2.38 -21.97
C ILE A 86 -1.24 1.25 -22.26
N GLU A 87 -0.81 0.19 -22.92
CA GLU A 87 -1.69 -0.97 -23.17
C GLU A 87 -1.99 -1.74 -21.87
N PHE A 88 -1.00 -1.95 -21.02
CA PHE A 88 -1.20 -2.54 -19.69
C PHE A 88 -2.17 -1.73 -18.85
N ALA A 89 -2.05 -0.42 -18.82
CA ALA A 89 -2.88 0.49 -18.02
C ALA A 89 -4.37 0.39 -18.33
N LYS A 90 -4.73 0.11 -19.60
CA LYS A 90 -6.12 -0.14 -20.03
C LYS A 90 -6.65 -1.44 -19.43
N ASP A 91 -5.84 -2.51 -19.49
CA ASP A 91 -6.20 -3.81 -18.93
C ASP A 91 -6.22 -3.79 -17.39
N TRP A 92 -5.41 -2.91 -16.78
CA TRP A 92 -5.36 -2.69 -15.33
C TRP A 92 -6.59 -1.95 -14.77
N GLY A 93 -7.33 -1.23 -15.60
CA GLY A 93 -8.51 -0.47 -15.17
C GLY A 93 -8.25 1.00 -14.85
N PHE A 94 -7.10 1.53 -15.26
CA PHE A 94 -6.86 2.97 -15.23
C PHE A 94 -7.62 3.70 -16.35
N VAL A 95 -8.01 4.94 -16.08
CA VAL A 95 -8.62 5.83 -17.06
C VAL A 95 -7.64 6.93 -17.42
N GLU A 96 -7.32 7.08 -18.72
CA GLU A 96 -6.48 8.18 -19.17
C GLU A 96 -7.15 9.53 -18.93
N ALA A 97 -6.54 10.38 -18.10
CA ALA A 97 -7.02 11.73 -17.81
C ALA A 97 -6.42 12.78 -18.74
N LYS A 98 -5.14 12.63 -19.08
CA LYS A 98 -4.39 13.51 -19.97
C LYS A 98 -3.17 12.78 -20.53
N ARG A 99 -2.73 13.19 -21.73
CA ARG A 99 -1.48 12.74 -22.34
C ARG A 99 -0.77 13.90 -23.02
N ASP A 100 0.56 13.89 -22.94
CA ASP A 100 1.44 14.64 -23.82
C ASP A 100 2.42 13.69 -24.56
N ALA A 101 3.45 14.24 -25.18
CA ALA A 101 4.40 13.44 -25.98
C ALA A 101 5.17 12.37 -25.18
N ASN A 102 5.40 12.60 -23.88
CA ASN A 102 6.24 11.74 -23.02
C ASN A 102 5.59 11.33 -21.72
N THR A 103 4.41 11.83 -21.40
CA THR A 103 3.76 11.61 -20.10
C THR A 103 2.28 11.31 -20.29
N VAL A 104 1.78 10.35 -19.54
CA VAL A 104 0.35 10.04 -19.43
C VAL A 104 -0.06 10.11 -17.97
N TRP A 105 -1.11 10.84 -17.69
CA TRP A 105 -1.77 10.91 -16.38
C TRP A 105 -2.98 9.98 -16.38
N TYR A 106 -3.05 9.09 -15.43
CA TYR A 106 -4.17 8.17 -15.27
C TYR A 106 -4.95 8.50 -14.01
N SER A 107 -6.27 8.51 -14.11
CA SER A 107 -7.20 8.62 -12.98
C SER A 107 -7.82 7.28 -12.63
N GLY A 108 -8.30 7.18 -11.39
CA GLY A 108 -9.36 6.26 -11.02
C GLY A 108 -10.73 6.91 -11.18
N TYR A 109 -11.78 6.32 -10.60
CA TYR A 109 -13.11 6.96 -10.55
C TYR A 109 -13.33 7.77 -9.25
N GLY A 110 -12.33 7.86 -8.37
CA GLY A 110 -12.36 8.70 -7.17
C GLY A 110 -12.17 10.19 -7.43
N VAL A 111 -11.96 10.96 -6.36
CA VAL A 111 -11.88 12.43 -6.37
C VAL A 111 -10.56 12.95 -6.93
N ASP A 112 -9.50 12.16 -6.90
CA ASP A 112 -8.19 12.62 -7.33
C ASP A 112 -8.16 12.87 -8.86
N PRO A 113 -7.58 13.99 -9.33
CA PRO A 113 -7.51 14.30 -10.75
C PRO A 113 -6.70 13.27 -11.54
N TYR A 114 -5.75 12.61 -10.88
CA TYR A 114 -5.01 11.44 -11.35
C TYR A 114 -4.42 10.69 -10.16
N VAL A 115 -4.15 9.40 -10.36
CA VAL A 115 -3.58 8.49 -9.34
C VAL A 115 -2.24 7.92 -9.75
N TYR A 116 -1.90 8.02 -11.04
CA TYR A 116 -0.65 7.49 -11.61
C TYR A 116 -0.15 8.41 -12.72
N VAL A 117 1.16 8.68 -12.72
CA VAL A 117 1.84 9.43 -13.77
C VAL A 117 2.90 8.52 -14.39
N ALA A 118 2.69 8.16 -15.65
CA ALA A 118 3.63 7.37 -16.44
C ALA A 118 4.43 8.29 -17.37
N THR A 119 5.74 8.33 -17.22
CA THR A 119 6.63 9.13 -18.08
C THR A 119 7.60 8.23 -18.82
N ARG A 120 7.93 8.57 -20.06
CA ARG A 120 8.95 7.87 -20.83
C ARG A 120 10.32 8.06 -20.19
N SER A 121 11.00 6.96 -19.88
CA SER A 121 12.36 7.00 -19.35
C SER A 121 13.32 7.63 -20.36
N ARG A 122 14.21 8.48 -19.88
CA ARG A 122 15.19 9.18 -20.72
C ARG A 122 16.41 8.32 -21.06
N ASP A 123 16.77 7.38 -20.20
CA ASP A 123 17.97 6.53 -20.33
C ASP A 123 17.62 5.04 -20.50
N GLY A 124 16.32 4.74 -20.65
CA GLY A 124 15.83 3.37 -20.83
C GLY A 124 15.80 2.54 -19.54
N SER A 125 15.98 3.16 -18.37
CA SER A 125 15.85 2.48 -17.07
C SER A 125 14.49 2.77 -16.43
N PRO A 126 13.81 1.78 -15.87
CA PRO A 126 12.59 2.02 -15.10
C PRO A 126 12.94 2.71 -13.77
N ARG A 127 12.09 3.67 -13.33
CA ARG A 127 12.24 4.37 -12.06
C ARG A 127 10.91 4.63 -11.38
N PHE A 128 10.91 4.48 -10.07
CA PHE A 128 9.87 5.02 -9.21
C PHE A 128 10.23 6.46 -8.81
N GLY A 129 9.40 7.41 -9.22
CA GLY A 129 9.60 8.84 -8.99
C GLY A 129 8.92 9.37 -7.72
N GLY A 130 8.46 8.48 -6.82
CA GLY A 130 7.87 8.86 -5.54
C GLY A 130 6.35 8.87 -5.50
N ALA A 131 5.83 8.97 -4.27
CA ALA A 131 4.41 9.12 -3.99
C ALA A 131 4.10 10.53 -3.50
N ALA A 132 2.95 11.06 -3.89
CA ALA A 132 2.44 12.37 -3.52
C ALA A 132 1.28 12.28 -2.54
N PHE A 133 1.29 13.18 -1.56
CA PHE A 133 0.26 13.32 -0.54
C PHE A 133 -0.33 14.72 -0.55
N VAL A 134 -1.64 14.81 -0.38
CA VAL A 134 -2.35 16.09 -0.29
C VAL A 134 -2.11 16.71 1.09
N ALA A 135 -1.59 17.93 1.14
CA ALA A 135 -1.57 18.71 2.37
C ALA A 135 -2.99 19.03 2.83
N LYS A 136 -3.26 18.92 4.13
CA LYS A 136 -4.61 19.15 4.70
C LYS A 136 -5.07 20.60 4.52
N SER A 137 -4.12 21.53 4.51
CA SER A 137 -4.38 22.96 4.35
C SER A 137 -3.23 23.67 3.59
N GLU A 138 -3.45 24.89 3.17
CA GLU A 138 -2.37 25.74 2.62
C GLU A 138 -1.27 25.99 3.66
N GLU A 139 -1.64 26.17 4.92
CA GLU A 139 -0.68 26.30 6.03
C GLU A 139 0.21 25.06 6.14
N ASP A 140 -0.33 23.86 6.02
CA ASP A 140 0.45 22.62 6.07
C ASP A 140 1.36 22.48 4.84
N PHE A 141 0.91 22.93 3.67
CA PHE A 141 1.76 23.00 2.48
C PHE A 141 2.94 23.98 2.68
N GLU A 142 2.69 25.13 3.29
CA GLU A 142 3.72 26.09 3.61
C GLU A 142 4.69 25.57 4.67
N LYS A 143 4.21 24.86 5.71
CA LYS A 143 5.07 24.14 6.65
C LYS A 143 5.98 23.15 5.92
N ALA A 144 5.46 22.39 4.97
CA ALA A 144 6.26 21.47 4.16
C ALA A 144 7.34 22.21 3.35
N ALA A 145 7.02 23.38 2.80
CA ALA A 145 7.98 24.20 2.05
C ALA A 145 9.17 24.71 2.90
N LEU A 146 9.00 24.76 4.21
CA LEU A 146 10.04 25.20 5.15
C LEU A 146 10.93 24.05 5.64
N LEU A 147 10.56 22.79 5.36
CA LEU A 147 11.38 21.64 5.75
C LEU A 147 12.68 21.58 4.94
N PRO A 148 13.80 21.13 5.55
CA PRO A 148 15.06 20.97 4.84
C PRO A 148 14.95 20.06 3.62
N GLY A 149 15.48 20.50 2.49
CA GLY A 149 15.46 19.74 1.22
C GLY A 149 14.19 19.92 0.40
N ALA A 150 13.24 20.76 0.84
CA ALA A 150 12.04 21.08 0.09
C ALA A 150 12.37 21.74 -1.25
N THR A 151 11.86 21.20 -2.33
CA THR A 151 12.01 21.74 -3.70
C THR A 151 10.62 22.01 -4.29
N PRO A 152 10.16 23.26 -4.33
CA PRO A 152 8.84 23.60 -4.87
C PRO A 152 8.78 23.53 -6.40
N SER A 153 7.64 23.13 -6.92
CA SER A 153 7.33 23.12 -8.35
C SER A 153 5.84 23.38 -8.60
N SER A 154 5.51 23.70 -9.86
CA SER A 154 4.13 23.94 -10.30
C SER A 154 3.57 22.68 -10.96
N LEU A 155 2.30 22.39 -10.71
CA LEU A 155 1.52 21.36 -11.40
C LEU A 155 0.53 21.97 -12.41
N ALA A 156 0.76 23.21 -12.87
CA ALA A 156 -0.17 23.92 -13.76
C ALA A 156 -0.49 23.13 -15.04
N ASP A 157 0.44 22.32 -15.53
CA ASP A 157 0.26 21.47 -16.72
C ASP A 157 -0.33 20.09 -16.42
N ALA A 158 -0.47 19.70 -15.15
CA ALA A 158 -1.11 18.45 -14.77
C ALA A 158 -2.64 18.60 -14.65
N PRO A 159 -3.43 17.53 -14.77
CA PRO A 159 -4.86 17.58 -14.48
C PRO A 159 -5.11 18.12 -13.07
N GLY A 160 -6.07 19.03 -12.92
CA GLY A 160 -6.38 19.67 -11.64
C GLY A 160 -5.43 20.78 -11.21
N GLY A 161 -4.29 20.95 -11.87
CA GLY A 161 -3.31 21.99 -11.52
C GLY A 161 -2.71 21.83 -10.14
N GLY A 162 -2.41 22.95 -9.45
CA GLY A 162 -1.90 22.97 -8.08
C GLY A 162 -0.39 23.20 -7.97
N LYS A 163 0.12 22.96 -6.78
CA LYS A 163 1.54 23.15 -6.39
C LYS A 163 2.08 21.85 -5.81
N MET A 164 3.38 21.63 -5.91
CA MET A 164 4.06 20.45 -5.35
C MET A 164 5.36 20.85 -4.67
N ILE A 165 5.67 20.18 -3.58
CA ILE A 165 6.99 20.18 -2.94
C ILE A 165 7.54 18.77 -3.06
N THR A 166 8.78 18.65 -3.55
CA THR A 166 9.51 17.38 -3.65
C THR A 166 10.62 17.33 -2.64
N PHE A 167 10.74 16.21 -1.94
CA PHE A 167 11.87 15.84 -1.11
C PHE A 167 12.62 14.69 -1.75
N THR A 168 13.92 14.86 -1.98
CA THR A 168 14.79 13.73 -2.34
C THR A 168 15.38 13.16 -1.07
N ARG A 169 15.13 11.87 -0.85
CA ARG A 169 15.54 11.13 0.33
C ARG A 169 16.75 10.23 0.03
N SER A 170 17.10 9.35 0.97
CA SER A 170 18.19 8.40 0.78
C SER A 170 17.98 7.53 -0.45
N ASP A 171 19.07 7.19 -1.11
CA ASP A 171 19.10 6.38 -2.34
C ASP A 171 18.25 6.95 -3.49
N ASP A 172 18.11 8.29 -3.56
CA ASP A 172 17.32 9.02 -4.57
C ASP A 172 15.80 8.73 -4.54
N THR A 173 15.29 8.13 -3.47
CA THR A 173 13.84 7.99 -3.29
C THR A 173 13.20 9.36 -3.16
N GLN A 174 11.99 9.54 -3.70
CA GLN A 174 11.30 10.82 -3.67
C GLN A 174 9.98 10.72 -2.90
N PHE A 175 9.63 11.83 -2.27
CA PHE A 175 8.37 12.04 -1.56
C PHE A 175 7.82 13.41 -1.90
N HIS A 176 6.53 13.50 -2.17
CA HIS A 176 5.92 14.74 -2.61
C HIS A 176 4.77 15.16 -1.71
N VAL A 177 4.62 16.47 -1.51
CA VAL A 177 3.45 17.09 -0.91
C VAL A 177 2.79 17.98 -1.94
N VAL A 178 1.49 17.81 -2.17
CA VAL A 178 0.72 18.60 -3.16
C VAL A 178 -0.38 19.39 -2.48
N TYR A 179 -0.74 20.52 -3.09
CA TYR A 179 -1.83 21.38 -2.63
C TYR A 179 -2.47 22.16 -3.76
N GLY A 180 -3.77 22.45 -3.61
CA GLY A 180 -4.52 23.28 -4.57
C GLY A 180 -4.88 22.60 -5.87
N GLN A 181 -4.82 21.27 -5.94
CA GLN A 181 -5.36 20.51 -7.06
C GLN A 181 -6.90 20.56 -7.03
N ILE A 182 -7.50 20.77 -8.20
CA ILE A 182 -8.97 20.72 -8.35
C ILE A 182 -9.39 19.27 -8.39
N GLU A 183 -10.18 18.85 -7.40
CA GLU A 183 -10.75 17.52 -7.32
C GLU A 183 -11.78 17.28 -8.43
N ARG A 184 -11.92 16.03 -8.82
CA ARG A 184 -12.96 15.60 -9.75
C ARG A 184 -14.29 15.50 -9.05
N GLU A 185 -15.36 15.85 -9.75
CA GLU A 185 -16.70 15.58 -9.27
C GLU A 185 -17.05 14.11 -9.48
N VAL A 186 -17.27 13.38 -8.38
CA VAL A 186 -17.73 11.99 -8.43
C VAL A 186 -19.25 11.96 -8.39
N LYS A 187 -19.86 11.47 -9.49
CA LYS A 187 -21.33 11.40 -9.63
C LYS A 187 -21.80 9.95 -9.69
N GLY A 188 -22.75 9.62 -8.84
CA GLY A 188 -23.47 8.34 -8.88
C GLY A 188 -22.71 7.18 -8.23
N PRO A 189 -23.19 5.95 -8.43
CA PRO A 189 -22.53 4.74 -7.96
C PRO A 189 -21.19 4.55 -8.67
N ALA A 190 -20.29 3.76 -8.05
CA ALA A 190 -19.03 3.38 -8.68
C ALA A 190 -19.28 2.80 -10.08
N PRO A 191 -18.55 3.26 -11.13
CA PRO A 191 -18.64 2.59 -12.41
C PRO A 191 -18.10 1.16 -12.30
N SER A 192 -18.56 0.26 -13.13
CA SER A 192 -18.02 -1.09 -13.22
C SER A 192 -17.93 -1.53 -14.66
N ALA A 193 -16.81 -2.13 -15.04
CA ALA A 193 -16.64 -2.81 -16.32
C ALA A 193 -17.01 -4.29 -16.24
N THR A 194 -17.28 -4.79 -15.03
CA THR A 194 -17.51 -6.22 -14.74
C THR A 194 -18.95 -6.54 -14.36
N HIS A 195 -19.80 -5.54 -14.12
CA HIS A 195 -21.20 -5.72 -13.76
C HIS A 195 -22.14 -5.08 -14.79
N GLU A 196 -22.97 -5.91 -15.43
CA GLU A 196 -24.13 -5.45 -16.21
C GLU A 196 -25.29 -5.07 -15.28
N ILE A 197 -25.54 -5.90 -14.26
CA ILE A 197 -26.55 -5.69 -13.22
C ILE A 197 -25.92 -6.01 -11.88
N GLN A 198 -25.75 -5.00 -11.04
CA GLN A 198 -25.26 -5.13 -9.68
C GLN A 198 -26.36 -4.91 -8.66
N GLY A 199 -26.38 -5.69 -7.60
CA GLY A 199 -27.29 -5.57 -6.48
C GLY A 199 -26.63 -6.00 -5.18
N PRO A 200 -27.31 -5.80 -4.04
CA PRO A 200 -26.73 -6.15 -2.74
C PRO A 200 -26.50 -7.65 -2.61
N TYR A 201 -25.54 -8.05 -1.80
CA TYR A 201 -25.31 -9.44 -1.45
C TYR A 201 -26.49 -10.01 -0.65
N ASN A 202 -26.84 -11.27 -0.90
CA ASN A 202 -27.79 -12.01 -0.10
C ASN A 202 -27.07 -12.75 1.02
N GLY A 203 -27.09 -12.20 2.23
CA GLY A 203 -26.59 -12.86 3.44
C GLY A 203 -27.45 -14.09 3.82
N PRO A 204 -27.00 -14.91 4.80
CA PRO A 204 -27.76 -16.10 5.21
C PRO A 204 -29.13 -15.75 5.83
N PHE A 205 -29.22 -14.68 6.60
CA PHE A 205 -30.45 -14.23 7.29
C PHE A 205 -31.16 -13.08 6.58
N GLN A 206 -30.43 -12.28 5.79
CA GLN A 206 -31.00 -11.16 5.03
C GLN A 206 -30.86 -11.42 3.52
N LYS A 207 -32.00 -11.58 2.87
CA LYS A 207 -32.09 -11.75 1.41
C LYS A 207 -32.56 -10.43 0.79
N LEU A 208 -31.62 -9.50 0.64
CA LEU A 208 -31.90 -8.15 0.15
C LEU A 208 -32.27 -8.14 -1.34
N ARG A 209 -31.63 -9.04 -2.14
CA ARG A 209 -31.90 -9.17 -3.57
C ARG A 209 -32.90 -10.29 -3.84
N LYS A 210 -34.11 -9.93 -4.25
CA LYS A 210 -35.22 -10.84 -4.56
C LYS A 210 -35.78 -10.52 -5.95
N GLY A 211 -35.90 -11.51 -6.82
CA GLY A 211 -36.43 -11.34 -8.16
C GLY A 211 -35.52 -10.59 -9.14
N THR A 212 -34.32 -10.19 -8.69
CA THR A 212 -33.28 -9.52 -9.47
C THR A 212 -32.04 -10.40 -9.53
N PHE A 213 -31.44 -10.47 -10.70
CA PHE A 213 -30.23 -11.29 -10.90
C PHE A 213 -28.99 -10.39 -10.94
N GLN A 214 -27.89 -10.84 -10.31
CA GLN A 214 -26.56 -10.31 -10.62
C GLN A 214 -26.16 -10.80 -12.02
N ARG A 215 -25.50 -9.93 -12.78
CA ARG A 215 -24.94 -10.27 -14.10
C ARG A 215 -23.56 -9.67 -14.19
N TYR A 216 -22.61 -10.52 -14.53
CA TYR A 216 -21.20 -10.17 -14.59
C TYR A 216 -20.70 -10.23 -16.03
N LEU A 217 -19.79 -9.34 -16.37
CA LEU A 217 -19.06 -9.26 -17.63
C LEU A 217 -17.58 -9.52 -17.39
N SER A 218 -16.88 -10.03 -18.36
CA SER A 218 -15.42 -10.10 -18.33
C SER A 218 -14.85 -8.72 -18.67
N GLY A 219 -14.05 -8.15 -17.79
CA GLY A 219 -13.43 -6.85 -17.99
C GLY A 219 -12.39 -6.53 -16.92
N PRO A 220 -11.71 -5.39 -17.05
CA PRO A 220 -10.77 -4.92 -16.03
C PRO A 220 -11.51 -4.54 -14.74
N ALA A 221 -10.88 -4.75 -13.60
CA ALA A 221 -11.30 -4.13 -12.34
C ALA A 221 -10.95 -2.63 -12.39
N LEU A 222 -11.96 -1.76 -12.30
CA LEU A 222 -11.73 -0.32 -12.41
C LEU A 222 -11.10 0.24 -11.14
N VAL A 223 -10.03 0.98 -11.29
CA VAL A 223 -9.34 1.62 -10.17
C VAL A 223 -10.18 2.75 -9.58
N HIS A 224 -10.39 2.72 -8.26
CA HIS A 224 -11.00 3.80 -7.50
C HIS A 224 -9.99 4.90 -7.17
N LYS A 225 -8.96 4.55 -6.41
CA LYS A 225 -7.91 5.46 -5.91
C LYS A 225 -6.58 4.74 -5.76
N LEU A 226 -5.50 5.50 -5.57
CA LEU A 226 -4.28 4.97 -4.98
C LEU A 226 -4.53 4.76 -3.48
N GLY A 227 -4.30 3.55 -2.98
CA GLY A 227 -4.48 3.21 -1.57
C GLY A 227 -3.18 3.39 -0.79
N HIS A 228 -2.12 2.72 -1.22
CA HIS A 228 -0.83 2.78 -0.56
C HIS A 228 0.34 2.47 -1.49
N PHE A 229 1.54 2.67 -0.98
CA PHE A 229 2.78 2.19 -1.57
C PHE A 229 3.70 1.64 -0.50
N GLY A 230 4.65 0.80 -0.89
CA GLY A 230 5.62 0.22 0.02
C GLY A 230 7.05 0.38 -0.47
N LEU A 231 7.96 0.71 0.44
CA LEU A 231 9.39 0.84 0.19
C LEU A 231 10.21 -0.04 1.14
N VAL A 232 11.24 -0.64 0.58
CA VAL A 232 12.28 -1.33 1.35
C VAL A 232 13.45 -0.37 1.51
N TYR A 233 13.75 0.01 2.74
CA TYR A 233 14.75 1.02 3.06
C TYR A 233 16.04 0.44 3.61
N ARG A 234 17.15 0.82 3.03
CA ARG A 234 18.48 0.50 3.54
C ARG A 234 18.78 1.22 4.85
N ASP A 235 18.41 2.50 4.94
CA ASP A 235 18.52 3.31 6.15
C ASP A 235 17.15 3.52 6.80
N PHE A 236 16.54 2.39 7.20
CA PHE A 236 15.17 2.35 7.72
C PHE A 236 14.95 3.29 8.91
N ASP A 237 15.89 3.33 9.87
CA ASP A 237 15.71 4.11 11.10
C ASP A 237 15.73 5.62 10.84
N THR A 238 16.58 6.09 9.92
CA THR A 238 16.58 7.47 9.46
C THR A 238 15.30 7.83 8.71
N GLU A 239 14.84 6.96 7.83
CA GLU A 239 13.66 7.24 7.01
C GLU A 239 12.38 7.22 7.84
N ILE A 240 12.16 6.23 8.70
CA ILE A 240 10.97 6.21 9.58
C ILE A 240 10.93 7.45 10.48
N SER A 241 12.09 7.83 11.05
CA SER A 241 12.20 9.02 11.89
C SER A 241 11.88 10.31 11.12
N TRP A 242 12.28 10.39 9.86
CA TRP A 242 11.99 11.55 9.02
C TRP A 242 10.52 11.66 8.67
N TYR A 243 9.88 10.59 8.21
CA TYR A 243 8.46 10.59 7.87
C TYR A 243 7.59 10.89 9.07
N THR A 244 7.80 10.19 10.16
CA THR A 244 6.98 10.34 11.36
C THR A 244 7.31 11.59 12.19
N GLY A 245 8.52 12.13 12.05
CA GLY A 245 8.93 13.38 12.70
C GLY A 245 8.36 14.63 12.02
N ASN A 246 8.22 14.62 10.71
CA ASN A 246 7.79 15.78 9.94
C ASN A 246 6.30 15.76 9.56
N PHE A 247 5.67 14.59 9.46
CA PHE A 247 4.30 14.42 9.00
C PHE A 247 3.44 13.64 10.00
N ASN A 248 2.14 13.63 9.79
CA ASN A 248 1.15 12.92 10.61
C ASN A 248 1.08 11.41 10.35
N PHE A 249 2.17 10.78 9.91
CA PHE A 249 2.24 9.32 9.84
C PHE A 249 2.36 8.71 11.24
N VAL A 250 1.54 7.70 11.51
CA VAL A 250 1.59 6.90 12.74
C VAL A 250 1.44 5.41 12.41
N PRO A 251 2.06 4.50 13.18
CA PRO A 251 1.95 3.07 12.92
C PRO A 251 0.56 2.52 13.26
N SER A 252 0.01 1.70 12.37
CA SER A 252 -1.10 0.78 12.67
C SER A 252 -0.57 -0.54 13.23
N ASN A 253 0.48 -1.07 12.61
CA ASN A 253 1.15 -2.28 13.05
C ASN A 253 2.67 -2.12 12.90
N VAL A 254 3.38 -2.77 13.82
CA VAL A 254 4.83 -2.95 13.76
C VAL A 254 5.14 -4.45 13.86
N LEU A 255 5.96 -4.96 12.95
CA LEU A 255 6.40 -6.35 12.98
C LEU A 255 7.88 -6.42 13.35
N TYR A 256 8.18 -7.25 14.37
CA TYR A 256 9.56 -7.48 14.80
C TYR A 256 10.09 -8.84 14.35
N HIS A 257 11.41 -8.94 14.30
CA HIS A 257 12.12 -10.13 13.87
C HIS A 257 11.83 -11.32 14.79
N TRP A 258 11.59 -12.52 14.22
CA TRP A 258 11.20 -13.72 14.98
C TRP A 258 12.21 -14.17 16.04
N ASP A 259 13.52 -13.92 15.83
CA ASP A 259 14.58 -14.27 16.79
C ASP A 259 14.98 -13.11 17.71
N PHE A 260 14.64 -11.86 17.36
CA PHE A 260 15.07 -10.64 18.05
C PHE A 260 13.88 -9.69 18.25
N SER A 261 13.31 -9.69 19.45
CA SER A 261 12.17 -8.81 19.75
C SER A 261 12.54 -7.32 19.86
N ASN A 262 13.83 -7.00 19.87
CA ASN A 262 14.36 -5.65 19.88
C ASN A 262 14.71 -5.11 18.46
N ILE A 263 14.33 -5.83 17.39
CA ILE A 263 14.53 -5.42 16.00
C ILE A 263 13.19 -5.38 15.28
N ASP A 264 12.69 -4.18 15.00
CA ASP A 264 11.53 -3.99 14.15
C ASP A 264 11.95 -3.99 12.69
N VAL A 265 11.27 -4.81 11.89
CA VAL A 265 11.64 -5.07 10.49
C VAL A 265 10.66 -4.50 9.49
N LEU A 266 9.41 -4.23 9.91
CA LEU A 266 8.36 -3.77 9.04
C LEU A 266 7.33 -2.95 9.82
N THR A 267 6.77 -1.92 9.20
CA THR A 267 5.66 -1.16 9.75
C THR A 267 4.69 -0.73 8.67
N PHE A 268 3.42 -0.70 9.03
CA PHE A 268 2.32 -0.13 8.25
C PHE A 268 1.94 1.21 8.87
N LEU A 269 1.99 2.28 8.08
CA LEU A 269 1.74 3.65 8.51
C LEU A 269 0.45 4.17 7.91
N HIS A 270 -0.44 4.70 8.75
CA HIS A 270 -1.59 5.49 8.32
C HIS A 270 -1.39 6.98 8.59
N LEU A 271 -2.25 7.81 8.04
CA LEU A 271 -2.32 9.23 8.40
C LEU A 271 -3.23 9.39 9.61
N ASP A 272 -2.71 9.96 10.69
CA ASP A 272 -3.54 10.32 11.84
C ASP A 272 -4.43 11.53 11.50
N LEU A 273 -5.70 11.26 11.26
CA LEU A 273 -6.75 12.25 11.00
C LEU A 273 -7.60 12.56 12.24
N GLY A 274 -7.12 12.17 13.43
CA GLY A 274 -7.84 12.32 14.68
C GLY A 274 -8.97 11.28 14.80
N LYS A 275 -10.23 11.72 14.91
CA LYS A 275 -11.39 10.83 15.00
C LYS A 275 -11.92 10.38 13.63
N GLU A 276 -11.52 11.01 12.55
CA GLU A 276 -11.86 10.58 11.22
C GLU A 276 -11.08 9.30 10.86
N PHE A 277 -11.75 8.38 10.19
CA PHE A 277 -11.12 7.14 9.75
C PHE A 277 -10.28 7.36 8.50
N SER A 278 -9.12 6.74 8.48
CA SER A 278 -8.26 6.60 7.30
C SER A 278 -8.06 5.12 6.96
N ASP A 279 -7.52 4.83 5.77
CA ASP A 279 -7.11 3.48 5.43
C ASP A 279 -6.12 2.94 6.48
N HIS A 280 -6.15 1.63 6.72
CA HIS A 280 -5.24 0.93 7.65
C HIS A 280 -3.79 1.34 7.44
N HIS A 281 -3.37 1.55 6.21
CA HIS A 281 -2.10 2.14 5.87
C HIS A 281 -2.14 2.81 4.49
N VAL A 282 -1.34 3.84 4.35
CA VAL A 282 -1.04 4.53 3.09
C VAL A 282 0.42 4.37 2.70
N MET A 283 1.24 3.89 3.63
CA MET A 283 2.66 3.61 3.42
C MET A 283 3.07 2.36 4.20
N PHE A 284 3.78 1.49 3.53
CA PHE A 284 4.45 0.33 4.10
C PHE A 284 5.95 0.58 4.06
N MET A 285 6.64 0.34 5.18
CA MET A 285 8.09 0.47 5.27
C MET A 285 8.71 -0.83 5.77
N GLN A 286 9.69 -1.34 5.04
CA GLN A 286 10.43 -2.52 5.41
C GLN A 286 11.92 -2.19 5.55
N ARG A 287 12.55 -2.74 6.59
CA ARG A 287 14.01 -2.70 6.76
C ARG A 287 14.66 -3.61 5.73
N ALA A 288 15.55 -3.05 4.92
CA ALA A 288 16.28 -3.82 3.90
C ALA A 288 17.20 -4.87 4.57
N PRO A 289 17.26 -6.07 4.00
CA PRO A 289 18.34 -6.99 4.35
C PRO A 289 19.69 -6.38 3.96
N PRO A 290 20.77 -6.73 4.67
CA PRO A 290 22.09 -6.08 4.53
C PRO A 290 22.78 -6.22 3.18
N GLU A 291 22.43 -7.24 2.41
CA GLU A 291 22.90 -7.43 1.04
C GLU A 291 22.32 -6.41 0.06
N VAL A 292 21.17 -5.82 0.37
CA VAL A 292 20.51 -4.77 -0.41
C VAL A 292 21.36 -3.51 -0.38
N LYS A 293 21.76 -3.03 -1.55
CA LYS A 293 22.69 -1.89 -1.70
C LYS A 293 21.98 -0.56 -1.88
N LYS A 294 20.71 -0.58 -2.28
CA LYS A 294 19.90 0.60 -2.55
C LYS A 294 18.46 0.34 -2.09
N SER A 295 17.84 1.34 -1.50
CA SER A 295 16.40 1.31 -1.20
C SER A 295 15.60 1.18 -2.49
N TYR A 296 14.47 0.47 -2.45
CA TYR A 296 13.67 0.21 -3.64
C TYR A 296 12.17 0.15 -3.33
N LEU A 297 11.37 0.37 -4.38
CA LEU A 297 9.92 0.20 -4.31
C LEU A 297 9.57 -1.28 -4.14
N HIS A 298 8.75 -1.61 -3.13
CA HIS A 298 8.18 -2.94 -3.00
C HIS A 298 6.96 -3.09 -3.92
N HIS A 299 5.98 -2.19 -3.79
CA HIS A 299 4.78 -2.16 -4.65
C HIS A 299 4.02 -0.86 -4.51
N THR A 300 3.07 -0.64 -5.42
CA THR A 300 1.97 0.33 -5.29
C THR A 300 0.64 -0.39 -5.36
N SER A 301 -0.38 0.11 -4.62
CA SER A 301 -1.64 -0.58 -4.44
C SER A 301 -2.83 0.32 -4.73
N TYR A 302 -3.82 -0.21 -5.45
CA TYR A 302 -4.97 0.54 -5.96
C TYR A 302 -6.27 -0.14 -5.54
N GLU A 303 -7.17 0.65 -4.95
CA GLU A 303 -8.47 0.18 -4.52
C GLU A 303 -9.38 -0.07 -5.72
N VAL A 304 -10.08 -1.21 -5.69
CA VAL A 304 -11.17 -1.56 -6.60
C VAL A 304 -12.48 -1.73 -5.82
N ALA A 305 -13.61 -1.83 -6.50
CA ALA A 305 -14.91 -1.69 -5.85
C ALA A 305 -15.22 -2.79 -4.83
N ASP A 306 -15.00 -4.05 -5.18
CA ASP A 306 -15.33 -5.19 -4.33
C ASP A 306 -14.57 -6.47 -4.74
N PHE A 307 -14.84 -7.57 -4.02
CA PHE A 307 -14.18 -8.85 -4.25
C PHE A 307 -14.55 -9.49 -5.59
N ASP A 308 -15.81 -9.39 -6.02
CA ASP A 308 -16.23 -9.94 -7.32
C ASP A 308 -15.51 -9.23 -8.46
N GLU A 309 -15.46 -7.88 -8.42
CA GLU A 309 -14.76 -7.09 -9.41
C GLU A 309 -13.26 -7.40 -9.44
N GLN A 310 -12.63 -7.52 -8.27
CA GLN A 310 -11.22 -7.87 -8.16
C GLN A 310 -10.92 -9.24 -8.77
N LEU A 311 -11.74 -10.27 -8.46
CA LEU A 311 -11.52 -11.62 -8.97
C LEU A 311 -11.78 -11.73 -10.47
N ILE A 312 -12.80 -11.04 -10.99
CA ILE A 312 -13.07 -10.97 -12.43
C ILE A 312 -11.93 -10.26 -13.16
N GLY A 313 -11.42 -9.17 -12.58
CA GLY A 313 -10.24 -8.44 -13.08
C GLY A 313 -8.99 -9.32 -13.09
N HIS A 314 -8.76 -10.10 -12.02
CA HIS A 314 -7.69 -11.10 -11.96
C HIS A 314 -7.73 -12.07 -13.14
N GLU A 315 -8.88 -12.70 -13.36
CA GLU A 315 -9.05 -13.60 -14.50
C GLU A 315 -8.92 -12.91 -15.86
N TYR A 316 -9.33 -11.64 -15.95
CA TYR A 316 -9.17 -10.84 -17.15
C TYR A 316 -7.69 -10.59 -17.46
N LEU A 317 -6.89 -10.14 -16.48
CA LEU A 317 -5.45 -9.92 -16.61
C LEU A 317 -4.71 -11.22 -16.97
N ALA A 318 -5.06 -12.34 -16.33
CA ALA A 318 -4.48 -13.65 -16.64
C ALA A 318 -4.76 -14.08 -18.09
N ARG A 319 -6.00 -13.88 -18.60
CA ARG A 319 -6.35 -14.17 -20.01
C ARG A 319 -5.63 -13.26 -21.01
N LYS A 320 -5.27 -12.04 -20.59
CA LYS A 320 -4.46 -11.10 -21.38
C LYS A 320 -2.98 -11.47 -21.40
N GLY A 321 -2.55 -12.42 -20.57
CA GLY A 321 -1.18 -12.91 -20.49
C GLY A 321 -0.26 -12.05 -19.62
N HIS A 322 -0.82 -11.21 -18.74
CA HIS A 322 -0.03 -10.46 -17.75
C HIS A 322 0.53 -11.39 -16.66
N GLU A 323 1.64 -10.99 -16.03
CA GLU A 323 2.35 -11.79 -15.03
C GLU A 323 1.76 -11.55 -13.63
N ASN A 324 1.02 -12.55 -13.11
CA ASN A 324 0.59 -12.54 -11.71
C ASN A 324 1.77 -12.87 -10.80
N VAL A 325 1.91 -12.11 -9.71
CA VAL A 325 2.95 -12.32 -8.70
C VAL A 325 2.38 -13.12 -7.52
N TRP A 326 1.26 -12.65 -6.96
CA TRP A 326 0.66 -13.28 -5.78
C TRP A 326 -0.79 -12.82 -5.61
N GLY A 327 -1.71 -13.72 -5.57
CA GLY A 327 -3.15 -13.42 -5.40
C GLY A 327 -4.02 -14.45 -6.14
N VAL A 328 -5.31 -14.35 -5.94
CA VAL A 328 -6.04 -13.49 -5.01
C VAL A 328 -5.98 -14.08 -3.61
N GLY A 329 -5.81 -13.26 -2.58
CA GLY A 329 -5.77 -13.69 -1.19
C GLY A 329 -6.25 -12.60 -0.24
N ARG A 330 -6.32 -12.89 1.06
CA ARG A 330 -6.69 -11.91 2.09
C ARG A 330 -5.56 -11.74 3.09
N HIS A 331 -5.10 -10.53 3.29
CA HIS A 331 -4.11 -10.19 4.31
C HIS A 331 -4.64 -10.40 5.73
N ILE A 332 -3.73 -10.76 6.66
CA ILE A 332 -4.03 -10.81 8.10
C ILE A 332 -4.09 -9.40 8.67
N LEU A 333 -3.12 -8.54 8.30
CA LEU A 333 -3.04 -7.16 8.76
C LEU A 333 -3.67 -6.24 7.72
N GLY A 334 -4.59 -5.38 8.16
CA GLY A 334 -5.35 -4.50 7.29
C GLY A 334 -6.49 -5.17 6.54
N SER A 335 -6.67 -6.49 6.67
CA SER A 335 -7.76 -7.30 6.09
C SER A 335 -7.96 -7.19 4.58
N GLN A 336 -7.08 -6.50 3.86
CA GLN A 336 -7.23 -6.25 2.42
C GLN A 336 -7.26 -7.57 1.63
N ILE A 337 -8.19 -7.70 0.69
CA ILE A 337 -8.12 -8.72 -0.35
C ILE A 337 -7.10 -8.20 -1.36
N PHE A 338 -6.05 -8.96 -1.60
CA PHE A 338 -4.90 -8.55 -2.41
C PHE A 338 -4.77 -9.32 -3.71
N ASP A 339 -4.18 -8.69 -4.72
CA ASP A 339 -3.86 -9.30 -6.02
C ASP A 339 -2.68 -8.56 -6.69
N TYR A 340 -1.48 -9.15 -6.61
CA TYR A 340 -0.23 -8.55 -7.08
C TYR A 340 0.13 -9.02 -8.48
N TRP A 341 0.51 -8.07 -9.31
CA TRP A 341 0.92 -8.26 -10.70
C TRP A 341 2.23 -7.55 -10.99
N LYS A 342 2.87 -7.86 -12.13
CA LYS A 342 3.97 -7.03 -12.67
C LYS A 342 3.46 -6.20 -13.82
N ASP A 343 3.84 -4.93 -13.82
CA ASP A 343 3.71 -4.10 -15.00
C ASP A 343 4.79 -4.43 -16.05
N PRO A 344 4.72 -3.89 -17.29
CA PRO A 344 5.72 -4.15 -18.33
C PRO A 344 7.14 -3.67 -18.01
N SER A 345 7.32 -2.83 -17.00
CA SER A 345 8.62 -2.35 -16.52
C SER A 345 9.20 -3.17 -15.37
N GLY A 346 8.42 -4.17 -14.88
CA GLY A 346 8.80 -5.06 -13.79
C GLY A 346 8.40 -4.57 -12.39
N PHE A 347 7.72 -3.43 -12.26
CA PHE A 347 7.20 -2.97 -10.98
C PHE A 347 6.03 -3.84 -10.51
N LYS A 348 6.01 -4.16 -9.22
CA LYS A 348 4.84 -4.79 -8.60
C LYS A 348 3.74 -3.76 -8.37
N ILE A 349 2.57 -4.10 -8.87
CA ILE A 349 1.34 -3.32 -8.75
C ILE A 349 0.24 -4.20 -8.19
N GLU A 350 -0.59 -3.67 -7.30
CA GLU A 350 -1.60 -4.43 -6.58
C GLU A 350 -2.99 -3.83 -6.79
N HIS A 351 -3.98 -4.69 -7.04
CA HIS A 351 -5.37 -4.38 -6.75
C HIS A 351 -5.72 -4.82 -5.34
N TYR A 352 -6.46 -4.00 -4.60
CA TYR A 352 -7.00 -4.40 -3.31
C TYR A 352 -8.46 -3.97 -3.14
N ALA A 353 -9.17 -4.71 -2.28
CA ALA A 353 -10.54 -4.39 -1.86
C ALA A 353 -10.72 -4.67 -0.36
N ASP A 354 -11.76 -4.09 0.25
CA ASP A 354 -12.26 -4.40 1.59
C ASP A 354 -11.15 -4.32 2.68
N GLY A 355 -10.45 -3.18 2.73
CA GLY A 355 -9.43 -2.88 3.75
C GLY A 355 -10.03 -2.37 5.06
N ASP A 356 -9.32 -2.60 6.16
CA ASP A 356 -9.66 -2.03 7.46
C ASP A 356 -9.49 -0.51 7.46
N LEU A 357 -10.30 0.17 8.26
CA LEU A 357 -10.18 1.59 8.53
C LEU A 357 -9.75 1.80 9.99
N VAL A 358 -8.87 2.76 10.22
CA VAL A 358 -8.30 3.08 11.53
C VAL A 358 -8.42 4.58 11.84
N ASN A 359 -8.39 4.93 13.12
CA ASN A 359 -8.33 6.31 13.61
C ASN A 359 -7.53 6.41 14.91
N ALA A 360 -7.48 7.58 15.53
CA ALA A 360 -6.72 7.82 16.77
C ALA A 360 -7.15 6.95 17.98
N ASP A 361 -8.33 6.30 17.94
CA ASP A 361 -8.76 5.37 18.97
C ASP A 361 -8.36 3.91 18.68
N THR A 362 -7.90 3.63 17.47
CA THR A 362 -7.46 2.28 17.07
C THR A 362 -6.07 2.00 17.65
N PRO A 363 -5.91 1.00 18.54
CA PRO A 363 -4.61 0.74 19.14
C PRO A 363 -3.62 0.17 18.10
N MET A 364 -2.40 0.68 18.10
CA MET A 364 -1.29 0.10 17.37
C MET A 364 -0.96 -1.29 17.95
N THR A 365 -0.65 -2.25 17.10
CA THR A 365 -0.15 -3.56 17.54
C THR A 365 1.32 -3.74 17.17
N ARG A 366 2.04 -4.52 17.98
CA ARG A 366 3.42 -4.90 17.75
C ARG A 366 3.56 -6.41 17.89
N GLU A 367 3.85 -7.08 16.79
CA GLU A 367 3.78 -8.54 16.68
C GLU A 367 5.04 -9.11 16.03
N VAL A 368 5.27 -10.42 16.22
CA VAL A 368 6.33 -11.13 15.50
C VAL A 368 5.96 -11.26 14.01
N VAL A 369 6.93 -11.12 13.12
CA VAL A 369 6.74 -11.46 11.71
C VAL A 369 6.21 -12.88 11.57
N GLY A 370 5.13 -13.04 10.85
CA GLY A 370 4.41 -14.30 10.65
C GLY A 370 3.82 -14.44 9.26
N PRO A 371 2.83 -15.32 9.08
CA PRO A 371 2.09 -15.42 7.83
C PRO A 371 1.46 -14.08 7.44
N LEU A 372 1.42 -13.78 6.15
CA LEU A 372 0.88 -12.52 5.63
C LEU A 372 -0.58 -12.63 5.16
N SER A 373 -1.09 -13.87 4.99
CA SER A 373 -2.45 -14.09 4.48
C SER A 373 -3.26 -15.05 5.34
N VAL A 374 -4.57 -14.79 5.42
CA VAL A 374 -5.57 -15.66 6.06
C VAL A 374 -5.93 -16.81 5.11
N TRP A 375 -6.07 -16.50 3.84
CA TRP A 375 -6.32 -17.44 2.74
C TRP A 375 -5.75 -16.85 1.44
N GLY A 376 -5.54 -17.70 0.47
CA GLY A 376 -4.96 -17.37 -0.82
C GLY A 376 -3.83 -18.34 -1.19
N PRO A 377 -3.13 -18.11 -2.30
CA PRO A 377 -1.97 -18.91 -2.68
C PRO A 377 -0.81 -18.72 -1.69
N GLU A 378 0.12 -19.67 -1.68
CA GLU A 378 1.35 -19.57 -0.89
C GLU A 378 2.16 -18.34 -1.32
N LEU A 379 2.81 -17.70 -0.33
CA LEU A 379 3.68 -16.55 -0.59
C LEU A 379 4.84 -16.98 -1.50
N PRO A 380 5.06 -16.31 -2.64
CA PRO A 380 6.21 -16.60 -3.50
C PRO A 380 7.53 -16.39 -2.75
N LYS A 381 8.51 -17.26 -3.02
CA LYS A 381 9.81 -17.22 -2.31
C LYS A 381 10.59 -15.93 -2.53
N ASP A 382 10.36 -15.28 -3.65
CA ASP A 382 11.02 -14.05 -4.07
C ASP A 382 10.12 -12.81 -4.02
N PHE A 383 9.00 -12.89 -3.30
CA PHE A 383 8.03 -11.79 -3.21
C PHE A 383 8.65 -10.45 -2.76
N GLY A 384 9.68 -10.50 -1.89
CA GLY A 384 10.41 -9.33 -1.43
C GLY A 384 11.61 -8.92 -2.28
N ASP A 385 12.12 -9.80 -3.16
CA ASP A 385 13.46 -9.67 -3.76
C ASP A 385 13.45 -9.23 -5.23
N ASP A 386 12.30 -9.27 -5.90
CA ASP A 386 12.20 -9.10 -7.36
C ASP A 386 12.71 -7.75 -7.85
N THR A 387 12.29 -6.67 -7.18
CA THR A 387 12.66 -5.30 -7.55
C THR A 387 14.13 -5.00 -7.28
N ALA A 388 14.72 -5.63 -6.26
CA ALA A 388 16.14 -5.50 -5.97
C ALA A 388 17.04 -6.09 -7.07
N LYS A 389 16.58 -7.12 -7.81
CA LYS A 389 17.31 -7.74 -8.93
C LYS A 389 17.41 -6.80 -10.14
N TYR A 390 16.45 -5.92 -10.32
CA TYR A 390 16.39 -5.00 -11.47
C TYR A 390 16.93 -3.61 -11.15
N GLY A 391 17.35 -3.35 -9.90
CA GLY A 391 17.84 -2.05 -9.46
C GLY A 391 16.77 -0.95 -9.42
N LEU A 392 15.50 -1.36 -9.32
CA LEU A 392 14.31 -0.49 -9.37
C LEU A 392 14.02 0.16 -8.03
#